data_1b19074679c4326987464bf46278d034
#
_entry.id   1b19074679c4326987464bf46278d034
#
_cell.length_a   1.000
_cell.length_b   1.000
_cell.length_c   1.000
_cell.angle_alpha   90.00
_cell.angle_beta   90.00
_cell.angle_gamma   90.00
#
_symmetry.space_group_name_H-M   'P 1'
#
loop_
_entity.id
_entity.type
_entity.pdbx_description
1 polymer ?
#
loop_
_entity_poly.entity_id
_entity_poly.type
_entity_poly.pdbx_seq_one_letter_code
_entity_poly.pdbx_strand_id
1 'polypeptide(L)'
;MTTQVAKITMMAPAKINLFLHVTGRRDNGYHELQSVFRRLELADQLEISVKRAPPEIRVDAPELLGQPEHNLVWRAAKAFLQATQCEWGIRIRLDKQIPVGAGLGGGSSDAASVLLALNELSGGVVSAKGLQEMALRLGADVPFFLWGSDAWVDGVGEVITPIEMPDGWFLLVNPRVHVGTQEIFQSKELTRSHEVRTIAGFLDEAVREEEWVNDLEPAVCSRFEEVRTLQRWFRGYGAAKMSGSGSTFFLECRSESEARSIAKEVPPKWWHCVTKSMGKS
;
A
#
# COMPACT_ATOMS: atom_id res chain seq x y z
N MET A 1 34.75 23.90 4.22
CA MET A 1 34.38 22.55 4.68
C MET A 1 33.43 21.95 3.65
N THR A 2 33.84 20.91 2.95
CA THR A 2 33.00 20.21 1.97
C THR A 2 31.83 19.57 2.72
N THR A 3 30.63 20.03 2.46
CA THR A 3 29.41 19.46 3.06
C THR A 3 29.27 18.04 2.53
N GLN A 4 29.53 17.05 3.36
CA GLN A 4 29.42 15.65 2.99
C GLN A 4 27.94 15.35 2.65
N VAL A 5 27.69 14.87 1.44
CA VAL A 5 26.38 14.42 1.00
C VAL A 5 26.28 12.93 1.33
N ALA A 6 25.34 12.56 2.19
CA ALA A 6 24.99 11.17 2.42
C ALA A 6 23.79 10.81 1.52
N LYS A 7 23.78 9.60 0.97
CA LYS A 7 22.78 9.14 0.01
C LYS A 7 22.42 7.68 0.26
N ILE A 8 21.14 7.35 0.09
CA ILE A 8 20.60 5.99 0.17
C ILE A 8 19.56 5.78 -0.92
N THR A 9 19.45 4.55 -1.40
CA THR A 9 18.40 4.12 -2.33
C THR A 9 17.49 3.14 -1.60
N MET A 10 16.18 3.37 -1.67
CA MET A 10 15.16 2.55 -1.06
C MET A 10 14.22 1.99 -2.12
N MET A 11 13.80 0.74 -1.94
CA MET A 11 12.67 0.16 -2.67
C MET A 11 11.43 0.26 -1.78
N ALA A 12 10.36 0.84 -2.31
CA ALA A 12 9.09 1.02 -1.64
C ALA A 12 8.06 0.03 -2.22
N PRO A 13 7.88 -1.16 -1.61
CA PRO A 13 7.07 -2.23 -2.16
C PRO A 13 5.58 -1.88 -2.17
N ALA A 14 4.84 -2.42 -3.15
CA ALA A 14 3.39 -2.45 -3.12
C ALA A 14 2.86 -3.42 -2.06
N LYS A 15 1.58 -3.31 -1.72
CA LYS A 15 0.81 -4.32 -1.00
C LYS A 15 -0.49 -4.64 -1.72
N ILE A 16 -1.04 -5.81 -1.44
CA ILE A 16 -2.44 -6.16 -1.71
C ILE A 16 -3.15 -6.49 -0.40
N ASN A 17 -4.48 -6.34 -0.41
CA ASN A 17 -5.36 -6.85 0.63
C ASN A 17 -5.90 -8.19 0.18
N LEU A 18 -5.50 -9.31 0.80
CA LEU A 18 -6.01 -10.63 0.42
C LEU A 18 -7.51 -10.77 0.70
N PHE A 19 -7.99 -10.02 1.67
CA PHE A 19 -9.38 -9.71 1.94
C PHE A 19 -9.47 -8.34 2.65
N LEU A 20 -10.65 -7.76 2.73
CA LEU A 20 -10.91 -6.56 3.52
C LEU A 20 -12.34 -6.62 4.05
N HIS A 21 -12.48 -6.90 5.32
CA HIS A 21 -13.78 -6.93 6.01
C HIS A 21 -13.99 -5.62 6.78
N VAL A 22 -15.20 -5.09 6.71
CA VAL A 22 -15.65 -3.95 7.53
C VAL A 22 -16.48 -4.50 8.67
N THR A 23 -15.89 -4.57 9.86
CA THR A 23 -16.48 -5.22 11.03
C THR A 23 -17.30 -4.29 11.91
N GLY A 24 -17.16 -2.97 11.70
CA GLY A 24 -17.90 -1.98 12.48
C GLY A 24 -17.62 -0.54 12.06
N ARG A 25 -18.19 0.38 12.82
CA ARG A 25 -17.96 1.81 12.69
C ARG A 25 -17.80 2.45 14.05
N ARG A 26 -16.73 3.21 14.27
CA ARG A 26 -16.46 3.98 15.50
C ARG A 26 -17.36 5.23 15.58
N ASP A 27 -17.54 5.76 16.78
CA ASP A 27 -18.30 7.02 17.02
C ASP A 27 -17.67 8.23 16.31
N ASN A 28 -16.35 8.20 16.09
CA ASN A 28 -15.63 9.23 15.35
C ASN A 28 -15.77 9.11 13.82
N GLY A 29 -16.58 8.14 13.35
CA GLY A 29 -16.89 7.93 11.93
C GLY A 29 -15.94 7.02 11.17
N TYR A 30 -14.80 6.62 11.74
CA TYR A 30 -13.90 5.62 11.15
C TYR A 30 -14.51 4.23 11.18
N HIS A 31 -14.11 3.38 10.22
CA HIS A 31 -14.56 1.99 10.14
C HIS A 31 -13.54 1.06 10.78
N GLU A 32 -14.05 0.09 11.54
CA GLU A 32 -13.26 -1.05 12.01
C GLU A 32 -13.09 -2.02 10.85
N LEU A 33 -11.85 -2.45 10.65
CA LEU A 33 -11.44 -3.29 9.54
C LEU A 33 -10.72 -4.53 10.03
N GLN A 34 -10.84 -5.61 9.25
CA GLN A 34 -9.91 -6.73 9.29
C GLN A 34 -9.40 -7.01 7.88
N SER A 35 -8.11 -7.28 7.75
CA SER A 35 -7.47 -7.56 6.48
C SER A 35 -6.19 -8.35 6.65
N VAL A 36 -5.72 -8.97 5.59
CA VAL A 36 -4.34 -9.40 5.46
C VAL A 36 -3.66 -8.54 4.40
N PHE A 37 -2.60 -7.85 4.83
CA PHE A 37 -1.74 -7.09 3.93
C PHE A 37 -0.56 -7.95 3.52
N ARG A 38 -0.39 -8.12 2.21
CA ARG A 38 0.70 -8.86 1.62
C ARG A 38 1.58 -7.97 0.78
N ARG A 39 2.88 -7.96 1.07
CA ARG A 39 3.87 -7.18 0.29
C ARG A 39 4.20 -7.88 -1.02
N LEU A 40 4.48 -7.08 -2.04
CA LEU A 40 4.82 -7.53 -3.38
C LEU A 40 6.21 -7.03 -3.80
N GLU A 41 6.86 -7.75 -4.73
CA GLU A 41 8.12 -7.33 -5.34
C GLU A 41 7.95 -6.09 -6.24
N LEU A 42 6.74 -5.83 -6.74
CA LEU A 42 6.44 -4.56 -7.40
C LEU A 42 6.72 -3.41 -6.43
N ALA A 43 7.60 -2.50 -6.78
CA ALA A 43 8.04 -1.44 -5.90
C ALA A 43 8.34 -0.15 -6.66
N ASP A 44 8.13 0.98 -6.01
CA ASP A 44 8.69 2.26 -6.41
C ASP A 44 10.14 2.35 -5.94
N GLN A 45 10.93 3.21 -6.57
CA GLN A 45 12.31 3.45 -6.18
C GLN A 45 12.49 4.89 -5.70
N LEU A 46 13.11 5.04 -4.52
CA LEU A 46 13.44 6.35 -3.97
C LEU A 46 14.95 6.50 -3.84
N GLU A 47 15.46 7.62 -4.30
CA GLU A 47 16.83 8.06 -4.12
C GLU A 47 16.83 9.26 -3.18
N ILE A 48 17.33 9.08 -1.95
CA ILE A 48 17.26 10.09 -0.89
C ILE A 48 18.67 10.54 -0.58
N SER A 49 18.90 11.85 -0.63
CA SER A 49 20.18 12.46 -0.27
C SER A 49 19.99 13.58 0.74
N VAL A 50 20.90 13.65 1.71
CA VAL A 50 20.93 14.68 2.75
C VAL A 50 22.26 15.40 2.76
N LYS A 51 22.25 16.69 3.05
CA LYS A 51 23.43 17.51 3.30
C LYS A 51 23.17 18.42 4.51
N ARG A 52 24.19 18.72 5.29
CA ARG A 52 24.06 19.72 6.33
C ARG A 52 23.83 21.10 5.71
N ALA A 53 22.63 21.63 5.90
CA ALA A 53 22.17 22.93 5.37
C ALA A 53 20.92 23.35 6.14
N PRO A 54 20.50 24.61 6.05
CA PRO A 54 19.18 25.01 6.53
C PRO A 54 18.09 24.07 5.99
N PRO A 55 17.06 23.74 6.78
CA PRO A 55 16.04 22.76 6.38
C PRO A 55 15.35 23.16 5.08
N GLU A 56 15.51 22.32 4.07
CA GLU A 56 14.86 22.42 2.76
C GLU A 56 14.49 21.02 2.29
N ILE A 57 13.32 20.84 1.70
CA ILE A 57 12.86 19.57 1.15
C ILE A 57 12.55 19.78 -0.33
N ARG A 58 13.26 19.04 -1.19
CA ARG A 58 13.00 18.98 -2.63
C ARG A 58 12.60 17.57 -3.02
N VAL A 59 11.47 17.43 -3.71
CA VAL A 59 10.96 16.16 -4.21
C VAL A 59 10.86 16.25 -5.74
N ASP A 60 11.66 15.45 -6.41
CA ASP A 60 11.58 15.21 -7.85
C ASP A 60 10.67 13.98 -8.07
N ALA A 61 9.43 14.19 -8.44
CA ALA A 61 8.41 13.16 -8.63
C ALA A 61 7.55 13.47 -9.86
N PRO A 62 6.83 12.48 -10.41
CA PRO A 62 5.90 12.73 -11.52
C PRO A 62 4.87 13.82 -11.19
N GLU A 63 4.55 14.69 -12.16
CA GLU A 63 3.62 15.82 -12.01
C GLU A 63 2.22 15.40 -11.52
N LEU A 64 1.79 14.19 -11.86
CA LEU A 64 0.49 13.66 -11.45
C LEU A 64 0.31 13.58 -9.91
N LEU A 65 1.38 13.69 -9.12
CA LEU A 65 1.32 13.70 -7.65
C LEU A 65 0.97 15.08 -7.06
N GLY A 66 0.79 16.09 -7.90
CA GLY A 66 0.35 17.44 -7.52
C GLY A 66 1.40 18.23 -6.72
N GLN A 67 0.91 19.15 -5.90
CA GLN A 67 1.77 20.03 -5.10
C GLN A 67 2.61 19.22 -4.10
N PRO A 68 3.90 19.56 -3.92
CA PRO A 68 4.82 18.83 -3.05
C PRO A 68 4.27 18.63 -1.63
N GLU A 69 3.61 19.62 -1.05
CA GLU A 69 3.07 19.59 0.31
C GLU A 69 1.94 18.58 0.51
N HIS A 70 1.27 18.17 -0.57
CA HIS A 70 0.25 17.13 -0.55
C HIS A 70 0.85 15.74 -0.74
N ASN A 71 2.11 15.65 -1.18
CA ASN A 71 2.79 14.38 -1.37
C ASN A 71 3.23 13.79 -0.03
N LEU A 72 2.88 12.52 0.23
CA LEU A 72 3.25 11.81 1.46
C LEU A 72 4.76 11.73 1.66
N VAL A 73 5.55 11.65 0.60
CA VAL A 73 7.02 11.67 0.63
C VAL A 73 7.55 12.97 1.25
N TRP A 74 7.03 14.11 0.80
CA TRP A 74 7.39 15.41 1.35
C TRP A 74 6.94 15.56 2.81
N ARG A 75 5.70 15.12 3.11
CA ARG A 75 5.15 15.15 4.46
C ARG A 75 5.95 14.27 5.43
N ALA A 76 6.41 13.11 4.99
CA ALA A 76 7.27 12.21 5.77
C ALA A 76 8.62 12.88 6.10
N ALA A 77 9.27 13.47 5.10
CA ALA A 77 10.53 14.20 5.31
C ALA A 77 10.34 15.40 6.25
N LYS A 78 9.25 16.15 6.11
CA LYS A 78 8.92 17.27 7.00
C LYS A 78 8.69 16.82 8.43
N ALA A 79 7.90 15.74 8.62
CA ALA A 79 7.64 15.18 9.95
C ALA A 79 8.93 14.74 10.64
N PHE A 80 9.84 14.10 9.90
CA PHE A 80 11.15 13.68 10.41
C PHE A 80 12.00 14.89 10.85
N LEU A 81 12.15 15.92 10.00
CA LEU A 81 12.91 17.13 10.36
C LEU A 81 12.33 17.84 11.59
N GLN A 82 11.00 17.92 11.68
CA GLN A 82 10.35 18.55 12.84
C GLN A 82 10.58 17.78 14.14
N ALA A 83 10.60 16.46 14.09
CA ALA A 83 10.79 15.63 15.28
C ALA A 83 12.25 15.58 15.74
N THR A 84 13.21 15.62 14.80
CA THR A 84 14.63 15.44 15.12
C THR A 84 15.41 16.75 15.22
N GLN A 85 14.84 17.86 14.72
CA GLN A 85 15.53 19.16 14.62
C GLN A 85 16.84 19.10 13.80
N CYS A 86 16.95 18.09 12.90
CA CYS A 86 18.12 17.98 12.01
C CYS A 86 18.20 19.18 11.06
N GLU A 87 19.36 19.80 10.97
CA GLU A 87 19.65 20.85 9.99
C GLU A 87 20.06 20.24 8.65
N TRP A 88 19.08 19.70 7.91
CA TRP A 88 19.30 19.04 6.65
C TRP A 88 18.56 19.68 5.48
N GLY A 89 19.30 19.88 4.37
CA GLY A 89 18.68 19.96 3.04
C GLY A 89 18.50 18.53 2.53
N ILE A 90 17.23 18.15 2.26
CA ILE A 90 16.84 16.83 1.80
C ILE A 90 16.44 16.93 0.33
N ARG A 91 16.98 16.03 -0.52
CA ARG A 91 16.51 15.83 -1.88
C ARG A 91 16.07 14.39 -2.05
N ILE A 92 14.86 14.20 -2.58
CA ILE A 92 14.24 12.89 -2.85
C ILE A 92 13.89 12.85 -4.33
N ARG A 93 14.39 11.83 -5.03
CA ARG A 93 13.92 11.48 -6.37
C ARG A 93 13.05 10.22 -6.26
N LEU A 94 11.82 10.31 -6.78
CA LEU A 94 10.84 9.24 -6.74
C LEU A 94 10.55 8.74 -8.15
N ASP A 95 10.87 7.47 -8.41
CA ASP A 95 10.53 6.76 -9.63
C ASP A 95 9.33 5.82 -9.36
N LYS A 96 8.16 6.16 -9.95
CA LYS A 96 6.89 5.48 -9.70
C LYS A 96 6.66 4.35 -10.69
N GLN A 97 6.53 3.13 -10.14
CA GLN A 97 6.11 1.91 -10.84
C GLN A 97 4.69 1.49 -10.42
N ILE A 98 4.33 1.79 -9.17
CA ILE A 98 3.01 1.47 -8.59
C ILE A 98 2.01 2.56 -9.05
N PRO A 99 0.89 2.19 -9.68
CA PRO A 99 -0.13 3.16 -10.07
C PRO A 99 -0.67 3.96 -8.88
N VAL A 100 -0.85 5.26 -9.07
CA VAL A 100 -1.32 6.17 -8.02
C VAL A 100 -2.80 5.95 -7.74
N GLY A 101 -3.20 5.90 -6.46
CA GLY A 101 -4.61 5.76 -6.07
C GLY A 101 -5.23 4.42 -6.47
N ALA A 102 -4.42 3.37 -6.57
CA ALA A 102 -4.80 2.07 -7.12
C ALA A 102 -5.17 0.99 -6.08
N GLY A 103 -5.22 1.33 -4.79
CA GLY A 103 -5.44 0.34 -3.71
C GLY A 103 -4.20 -0.49 -3.34
N LEU A 104 -3.02 -0.16 -3.90
CA LEU A 104 -1.76 -0.91 -3.73
C LEU A 104 -0.81 -0.32 -2.67
N GLY A 105 -1.20 0.74 -1.97
CA GLY A 105 -0.43 1.32 -0.87
C GLY A 105 0.85 2.06 -1.27
N GLY A 106 1.09 2.34 -2.56
CA GLY A 106 2.35 2.91 -3.05
C GLY A 106 2.78 4.19 -2.35
N GLY A 107 1.89 5.18 -2.21
CA GLY A 107 2.24 6.43 -1.52
C GLY A 107 2.54 6.25 -0.02
N SER A 108 1.89 5.30 0.64
CA SER A 108 2.17 4.95 2.04
C SER A 108 3.52 4.24 2.18
N SER A 109 3.84 3.37 1.21
CA SER A 109 5.14 2.70 1.13
C SER A 109 6.28 3.70 0.88
N ASP A 110 6.08 4.65 -0.04
CA ASP A 110 7.03 5.73 -0.30
C ASP A 110 7.33 6.52 0.98
N ALA A 111 6.27 6.93 1.71
CA ALA A 111 6.41 7.68 2.96
C ALA A 111 7.15 6.90 4.06
N ALA A 112 6.83 5.63 4.23
CA ALA A 112 7.53 4.75 5.18
C ALA A 112 9.01 4.60 4.81
N SER A 113 9.31 4.41 3.52
CA SER A 113 10.67 4.31 3.00
C SER A 113 11.48 5.60 3.26
N VAL A 114 10.86 6.76 3.15
CA VAL A 114 11.49 8.05 3.52
C VAL A 114 11.81 8.10 5.00
N LEU A 115 10.88 7.72 5.89
CA LEU A 115 11.13 7.71 7.33
C LEU A 115 12.27 6.77 7.70
N LEU A 116 12.29 5.55 7.16
CA LEU A 116 13.36 4.57 7.38
C LEU A 116 14.72 5.09 6.91
N ALA A 117 14.78 5.61 5.67
CA ALA A 117 16.00 6.13 5.08
C ALA A 117 16.57 7.32 5.87
N LEU A 118 15.74 8.29 6.26
CA LEU A 118 16.19 9.43 7.03
C LEU A 118 16.65 9.02 8.43
N ASN A 119 15.98 8.02 9.04
CA ASN A 119 16.41 7.49 10.32
C ASN A 119 17.75 6.77 10.23
N GLU A 120 17.98 5.98 9.19
CA GLU A 120 19.27 5.33 8.93
C GLU A 120 20.37 6.37 8.70
N LEU A 121 20.14 7.37 7.84
CA LEU A 121 21.10 8.44 7.56
C LEU A 121 21.42 9.29 8.77
N SER A 122 20.52 9.36 9.76
CA SER A 122 20.74 10.08 11.03
C SER A 122 21.45 9.25 12.11
N GLY A 123 21.76 7.97 11.82
CA GLY A 123 22.31 7.05 12.81
C GLY A 123 21.28 6.49 13.80
N GLY A 124 20.01 6.45 13.42
CA GLY A 124 18.95 5.86 14.23
C GLY A 124 18.44 6.76 15.38
N VAL A 125 18.40 8.08 15.18
CA VAL A 125 18.00 9.03 16.23
C VAL A 125 16.53 8.91 16.68
N VAL A 126 15.67 8.31 15.85
CA VAL A 126 14.26 8.08 16.15
C VAL A 126 14.05 6.60 16.51
N SER A 127 13.45 6.34 17.65
CA SER A 127 13.10 4.97 18.06
C SER A 127 12.04 4.34 17.15
N ALA A 128 11.93 3.01 17.14
CA ALA A 128 10.89 2.30 16.40
C ALA A 128 9.48 2.82 16.75
N LYS A 129 9.20 3.06 18.03
CA LYS A 129 7.94 3.65 18.49
C LYS A 129 7.71 5.05 17.90
N GLY A 130 8.73 5.91 17.89
CA GLY A 130 8.64 7.25 17.31
C GLY A 130 8.36 7.22 15.81
N LEU A 131 8.99 6.29 15.07
CA LEU A 131 8.69 6.07 13.65
C LEU A 131 7.25 5.62 13.43
N GLN A 132 6.74 4.70 14.26
CA GLN A 132 5.35 4.25 14.20
C GLN A 132 4.35 5.40 14.44
N GLU A 133 4.62 6.25 15.43
CA GLU A 133 3.77 7.41 15.71
C GLU A 133 3.77 8.43 14.55
N MET A 134 4.92 8.66 13.91
CA MET A 134 5.00 9.48 12.70
C MET A 134 4.22 8.88 11.55
N ALA A 135 4.41 7.57 11.31
CA ALA A 135 3.76 6.83 10.25
C ALA A 135 2.24 6.90 10.34
N LEU A 136 1.69 6.68 11.53
CA LEU A 136 0.24 6.73 11.77
C LEU A 136 -0.37 8.11 11.46
N ARG A 137 0.36 9.20 11.74
CA ARG A 137 -0.08 10.57 11.40
C ARG A 137 -0.05 10.85 9.90
N LEU A 138 0.74 10.11 9.12
CA LEU A 138 0.84 10.25 7.67
C LEU A 138 -0.29 9.53 6.96
N GLY A 139 -0.67 8.33 7.43
CA GLY A 139 -1.75 7.54 6.87
C GLY A 139 -1.87 6.16 7.51
N ALA A 140 -3.05 5.53 7.42
CA ALA A 140 -3.36 4.26 8.08
C ALA A 140 -2.47 3.09 7.60
N ASP A 141 -2.12 3.07 6.30
CA ASP A 141 -1.28 2.00 5.73
C ASP A 141 0.23 2.23 5.95
N VAL A 142 0.68 3.46 6.35
CA VAL A 142 2.12 3.77 6.48
C VAL A 142 2.81 2.90 7.55
N PRO A 143 2.20 2.66 8.74
CA PRO A 143 2.78 1.80 9.77
C PRO A 143 3.12 0.39 9.28
N PHE A 144 2.29 -0.21 8.43
CA PHE A 144 2.52 -1.55 7.87
C PHE A 144 3.86 -1.66 7.15
N PHE A 145 4.23 -0.65 6.36
CA PHE A 145 5.47 -0.68 5.59
C PHE A 145 6.74 -0.49 6.43
N LEU A 146 6.61 -0.04 7.68
CA LEU A 146 7.74 -0.01 8.62
C LEU A 146 8.07 -1.40 9.20
N TRP A 147 7.08 -2.32 9.23
CA TRP A 147 7.27 -3.67 9.80
C TRP A 147 8.07 -4.60 8.88
N GLY A 148 7.98 -4.41 7.58
CA GLY A 148 8.76 -5.18 6.64
C GLY A 148 8.34 -6.66 6.46
N SER A 149 7.14 -7.06 6.86
CA SER A 149 6.58 -8.41 6.69
C SER A 149 5.10 -8.37 6.32
N ASP A 150 4.55 -9.48 5.83
CA ASP A 150 3.12 -9.66 5.69
C ASP A 150 2.46 -9.58 7.06
N ALA A 151 1.22 -9.11 7.14
CA ALA A 151 0.56 -8.90 8.41
C ALA A 151 -0.96 -9.06 8.34
N TRP A 152 -1.51 -9.60 9.40
CA TRP A 152 -2.90 -9.41 9.77
C TRP A 152 -3.08 -8.00 10.35
N VAL A 153 -4.13 -7.32 9.90
CA VAL A 153 -4.38 -5.92 10.24
C VAL A 153 -5.79 -5.77 10.78
N ASP A 154 -5.91 -5.17 11.97
CA ASP A 154 -7.16 -4.86 12.65
C ASP A 154 -7.31 -3.35 12.91
N GLY A 155 -8.45 -2.98 13.48
CA GLY A 155 -8.77 -1.60 13.85
C GLY A 155 -9.08 -0.74 12.64
N VAL A 156 -8.55 0.46 12.56
CA VAL A 156 -8.61 1.31 11.35
C VAL A 156 -7.40 1.10 10.43
N GLY A 157 -6.59 0.04 10.69
CA GLY A 157 -5.34 -0.26 9.99
C GLY A 157 -4.09 -0.15 10.88
N GLU A 158 -4.26 0.20 12.16
CA GLU A 158 -3.16 0.48 13.09
C GLU A 158 -2.71 -0.72 13.93
N VAL A 159 -3.56 -1.74 14.08
CA VAL A 159 -3.21 -2.95 14.84
C VAL A 159 -2.64 -3.98 13.87
N ILE A 160 -1.34 -4.20 13.95
CA ILE A 160 -0.58 -5.01 12.99
C ILE A 160 0.01 -6.22 13.70
N THR A 161 -0.37 -7.42 13.26
CA THR A 161 0.18 -8.69 13.74
C THR A 161 0.90 -9.38 12.59
N PRO A 162 2.23 -9.55 12.66
CA PRO A 162 2.98 -10.27 11.62
C PRO A 162 2.44 -11.69 11.42
N ILE A 163 2.34 -12.12 10.16
CA ILE A 163 1.96 -13.49 9.78
C ILE A 163 2.93 -14.04 8.74
N GLU A 164 3.07 -15.35 8.72
CA GLU A 164 3.86 -16.05 7.74
C GLU A 164 2.95 -16.72 6.72
N MET A 165 3.26 -16.52 5.45
CA MET A 165 2.51 -17.07 4.34
C MET A 165 3.46 -17.66 3.30
N PRO A 166 3.06 -18.72 2.59
CA PRO A 166 3.84 -19.25 1.48
C PRO A 166 3.95 -18.21 0.36
N ASP A 167 5.04 -18.29 -0.41
CA ASP A 167 5.23 -17.42 -1.58
C ASP A 167 4.11 -17.62 -2.61
N GLY A 168 3.68 -16.53 -3.25
CA GLY A 168 2.63 -16.53 -4.26
C GLY A 168 2.98 -15.67 -5.48
N TRP A 169 2.46 -16.04 -6.65
CA TRP A 169 2.52 -15.24 -7.87
C TRP A 169 1.18 -14.55 -8.11
N PHE A 170 1.23 -13.30 -8.51
CA PHE A 170 0.05 -12.47 -8.69
C PHE A 170 0.07 -11.77 -10.06
N LEU A 171 -1.08 -11.79 -10.73
CA LEU A 171 -1.38 -10.87 -11.82
C LEU A 171 -2.20 -9.71 -11.26
N LEU A 172 -1.66 -8.51 -11.33
CA LEU A 172 -2.35 -7.28 -10.99
C LEU A 172 -2.88 -6.63 -12.26
N VAL A 173 -4.14 -6.17 -12.24
CA VAL A 173 -4.71 -5.40 -13.37
C VAL A 173 -5.45 -4.19 -12.81
N ASN A 174 -5.20 -3.02 -13.42
CA ASN A 174 -5.82 -1.75 -13.02
C ASN A 174 -6.47 -1.07 -14.22
N PRO A 175 -7.75 -0.68 -14.16
CA PRO A 175 -8.45 -0.04 -15.26
C PRO A 175 -8.10 1.45 -15.41
N ARG A 176 -7.15 1.97 -14.62
CA ARG A 176 -6.72 3.39 -14.57
C ARG A 176 -7.82 4.34 -14.13
N VAL A 177 -8.73 3.86 -13.30
CA VAL A 177 -9.78 4.68 -12.67
C VAL A 177 -9.34 5.04 -11.26
N HIS A 178 -9.38 6.32 -10.94
CA HIS A 178 -9.14 6.79 -9.58
C HIS A 178 -10.39 6.61 -8.73
N VAL A 179 -10.25 5.95 -7.58
CA VAL A 179 -11.34 5.72 -6.62
C VAL A 179 -11.01 6.45 -5.32
N GLY A 180 -11.88 7.38 -4.94
CA GLY A 180 -11.75 8.12 -3.69
C GLY A 180 -12.12 7.23 -2.49
N THR A 181 -11.13 6.82 -1.70
CA THR A 181 -11.33 5.92 -0.55
C THR A 181 -12.43 6.41 0.40
N GLN A 182 -12.41 7.71 0.75
CA GLN A 182 -13.40 8.30 1.65
C GLN A 182 -14.83 8.19 1.09
N GLU A 183 -15.00 8.36 -0.22
CA GLU A 183 -16.31 8.27 -0.88
C GLU A 183 -16.87 6.85 -0.80
N ILE A 184 -16.03 5.83 -0.97
CA ILE A 184 -16.45 4.43 -0.88
C ILE A 184 -16.87 4.07 0.55
N PHE A 185 -16.12 4.49 1.57
CA PHE A 185 -16.49 4.26 2.96
C PHE A 185 -17.80 4.96 3.37
N GLN A 186 -18.22 6.00 2.65
CA GLN A 186 -19.51 6.67 2.85
C GLN A 186 -20.67 6.04 2.06
N SER A 187 -20.39 5.04 1.21
CA SER A 187 -21.44 4.39 0.41
C SER A 187 -22.48 3.70 1.27
N LYS A 188 -23.74 3.80 0.84
CA LYS A 188 -24.86 3.07 1.47
C LYS A 188 -24.82 1.56 1.18
N GLU A 189 -24.11 1.17 0.13
CA GLU A 189 -23.97 -0.23 -0.31
C GLU A 189 -22.87 -0.98 0.44
N LEU A 190 -22.11 -0.28 1.29
CA LEU A 190 -21.05 -0.87 2.07
C LEU A 190 -21.60 -1.73 3.22
N THR A 191 -21.25 -3.01 3.23
CA THR A 191 -21.44 -3.89 4.40
C THR A 191 -20.57 -3.40 5.55
N ARG A 192 -21.15 -3.25 6.78
CA ARG A 192 -20.45 -2.68 7.95
C ARG A 192 -20.52 -3.58 9.18
N SER A 193 -20.89 -4.83 8.98
CA SER A 193 -21.13 -5.79 10.07
C SER A 193 -20.62 -7.17 9.70
N HIS A 194 -19.48 -7.21 8.98
CA HIS A 194 -18.84 -8.50 8.73
C HIS A 194 -18.45 -9.13 10.06
N GLU A 195 -18.63 -10.45 10.20
CA GLU A 195 -18.23 -11.15 11.40
C GLU A 195 -16.72 -11.07 11.58
N VAL A 196 -16.31 -10.82 12.83
CA VAL A 196 -14.89 -10.79 13.20
C VAL A 196 -14.29 -12.18 13.03
N ARG A 197 -13.19 -12.27 12.30
CA ARG A 197 -12.47 -13.50 12.00
C ARG A 197 -11.19 -13.58 12.84
N THR A 198 -10.56 -14.74 12.84
CA THR A 198 -9.29 -14.98 13.54
C THR A 198 -8.18 -15.31 12.56
N ILE A 199 -6.93 -15.01 12.96
CA ILE A 199 -5.73 -15.39 12.17
C ILE A 199 -5.71 -16.89 11.91
N ALA A 200 -6.02 -17.71 12.93
CA ALA A 200 -6.07 -19.16 12.79
C ALA A 200 -7.10 -19.60 11.72
N GLY A 201 -8.29 -18.97 11.72
CA GLY A 201 -9.31 -19.25 10.72
C GLY A 201 -8.88 -18.83 9.30
N PHE A 202 -8.08 -17.78 9.17
CA PHE A 202 -7.53 -17.38 7.86
C PHE A 202 -6.44 -18.35 7.37
N LEU A 203 -5.61 -18.88 8.27
CA LEU A 203 -4.53 -19.80 7.92
C LEU A 203 -5.02 -21.26 7.79
N ASP A 204 -6.27 -21.54 8.10
CA ASP A 204 -6.88 -22.86 7.92
C ASP A 204 -7.32 -23.04 6.46
N GLU A 205 -6.62 -23.93 5.74
CA GLU A 205 -6.93 -24.26 4.34
C GLU A 205 -8.34 -24.84 4.12
N ALA A 206 -9.00 -25.31 5.17
CA ALA A 206 -10.36 -25.81 5.12
C ALA A 206 -11.41 -24.70 5.04
N VAL A 207 -11.05 -23.46 5.37
CA VAL A 207 -11.95 -22.29 5.26
C VAL A 207 -12.10 -21.90 3.78
N ARG A 208 -13.34 -21.78 3.33
CA ARG A 208 -13.63 -21.48 1.92
C ARG A 208 -13.06 -20.13 1.51
N GLU A 209 -12.37 -20.11 0.39
CA GLU A 209 -11.81 -18.90 -0.22
C GLU A 209 -12.89 -17.81 -0.45
N GLU A 210 -14.13 -18.23 -0.67
CA GLU A 210 -15.30 -17.37 -0.88
C GLU A 210 -15.66 -16.51 0.36
N GLU A 211 -15.17 -16.85 1.56
CA GLU A 211 -15.41 -16.09 2.78
C GLU A 211 -14.47 -14.89 2.92
N TRP A 212 -13.35 -14.89 2.18
CA TRP A 212 -12.33 -13.85 2.25
C TRP A 212 -12.50 -12.81 1.13
N VAL A 213 -13.54 -12.01 1.26
CA VAL A 213 -13.95 -11.00 0.27
C VAL A 213 -13.41 -9.61 0.60
N ASN A 214 -13.56 -8.68 -0.32
CA ASN A 214 -13.37 -7.26 -0.08
C ASN A 214 -14.74 -6.57 -0.01
N ASP A 215 -15.17 -6.15 1.19
CA ASP A 215 -16.47 -5.52 1.43
C ASP A 215 -16.65 -4.18 0.67
N LEU A 216 -15.54 -3.55 0.23
CA LEU A 216 -15.60 -2.32 -0.57
C LEU A 216 -15.89 -2.61 -2.05
N GLU A 217 -15.58 -3.80 -2.55
CA GLU A 217 -15.66 -4.14 -3.97
C GLU A 217 -17.07 -3.94 -4.57
N PRO A 218 -18.18 -4.38 -3.93
CA PRO A 218 -19.53 -4.14 -4.46
C PRO A 218 -19.83 -2.65 -4.64
N ALA A 219 -19.46 -1.81 -3.66
CA ALA A 219 -19.70 -0.37 -3.72
C ALA A 219 -18.86 0.32 -4.79
N VAL A 220 -17.64 -0.16 -5.07
CA VAL A 220 -16.81 0.35 -6.15
C VAL A 220 -17.34 -0.10 -7.50
N CYS A 221 -17.69 -1.38 -7.66
CA CYS A 221 -18.21 -1.93 -8.90
C CYS A 221 -19.58 -1.34 -9.30
N SER A 222 -20.40 -0.93 -8.33
CA SER A 222 -21.69 -0.26 -8.63
C SER A 222 -21.49 1.13 -9.23
N ARG A 223 -20.46 1.85 -8.80
CA ARG A 223 -20.19 3.25 -9.19
C ARG A 223 -19.30 3.40 -10.42
N PHE A 224 -18.37 2.48 -10.65
CA PHE A 224 -17.37 2.56 -11.70
C PHE A 224 -17.53 1.41 -12.70
N GLU A 225 -18.07 1.73 -13.89
CA GLU A 225 -18.31 0.73 -14.96
C GLU A 225 -17.03 0.05 -15.43
N GLU A 226 -15.93 0.80 -15.49
CA GLU A 226 -14.63 0.26 -15.90
C GLU A 226 -14.12 -0.79 -14.90
N VAL A 227 -14.35 -0.57 -13.59
CA VAL A 227 -13.97 -1.51 -12.53
C VAL A 227 -14.84 -2.76 -12.60
N ARG A 228 -16.16 -2.59 -12.81
CA ARG A 228 -17.09 -3.70 -13.03
C ARG A 228 -16.75 -4.49 -14.30
N THR A 229 -16.31 -3.82 -15.35
CA THR A 229 -15.87 -4.46 -16.60
C THR A 229 -14.61 -5.31 -16.37
N LEU A 230 -13.64 -4.80 -15.60
CA LEU A 230 -12.46 -5.56 -15.20
C LEU A 230 -12.82 -6.78 -14.33
N GLN A 231 -13.69 -6.62 -13.34
CA GLN A 231 -14.18 -7.72 -12.51
C GLN A 231 -14.79 -8.85 -13.37
N ARG A 232 -15.63 -8.48 -14.37
CA ARG A 232 -16.23 -9.45 -15.29
C ARG A 232 -15.19 -10.16 -16.15
N TRP A 233 -14.16 -9.45 -16.59
CA TRP A 233 -13.09 -10.02 -17.38
C TRP A 233 -12.38 -11.15 -16.63
N PHE A 234 -12.11 -10.96 -15.33
CA PHE A 234 -11.44 -11.99 -14.52
C PHE A 234 -12.27 -13.26 -14.30
N ARG A 235 -13.59 -13.25 -14.48
CA ARG A 235 -14.43 -14.44 -14.29
C ARG A 235 -14.01 -15.65 -15.15
N GLY A 236 -13.31 -15.41 -16.25
CA GLY A 236 -12.78 -16.46 -17.12
C GLY A 236 -11.49 -17.12 -16.61
N TYR A 237 -10.87 -16.55 -15.55
CA TYR A 237 -9.53 -16.96 -15.11
C TYR A 237 -9.48 -17.45 -13.64
N GLY A 238 -10.42 -17.04 -12.81
CA GLY A 238 -10.47 -17.46 -11.41
C GLY A 238 -11.05 -16.41 -10.46
N ALA A 239 -10.85 -16.62 -9.16
CA ALA A 239 -11.36 -15.77 -8.08
C ALA A 239 -10.44 -14.55 -7.87
N ALA A 240 -10.45 -13.61 -8.81
CA ALA A 240 -9.75 -12.35 -8.63
C ALA A 240 -10.46 -11.47 -7.60
N LYS A 241 -9.68 -10.73 -6.79
CA LYS A 241 -10.16 -9.86 -5.71
C LYS A 241 -9.67 -8.43 -5.93
N MET A 242 -10.45 -7.45 -5.48
CA MET A 242 -10.03 -6.06 -5.48
C MET A 242 -9.13 -5.76 -4.27
N SER A 243 -8.04 -5.03 -4.46
CA SER A 243 -7.16 -4.60 -3.39
C SER A 243 -7.58 -3.24 -2.82
N GLY A 244 -7.71 -3.16 -1.50
CA GLY A 244 -8.06 -1.92 -0.80
C GLY A 244 -9.37 -1.31 -1.30
N SER A 245 -9.38 0.01 -1.47
CA SER A 245 -10.52 0.72 -2.08
C SER A 245 -10.54 0.66 -3.61
N GLY A 246 -9.65 -0.15 -4.21
CA GLY A 246 -9.56 -0.26 -5.66
C GLY A 246 -8.68 0.84 -6.28
N SER A 247 -8.60 0.86 -7.60
CA SER A 247 -9.35 0.07 -8.59
C SER A 247 -8.63 -1.20 -9.08
N THR A 248 -7.50 -1.60 -8.46
CA THR A 248 -6.73 -2.78 -8.86
C THR A 248 -7.40 -4.06 -8.41
N PHE A 249 -7.53 -5.02 -9.34
CA PHE A 249 -7.80 -6.42 -9.03
C PHE A 249 -6.50 -7.23 -9.10
N PHE A 250 -6.42 -8.25 -8.29
CA PHE A 250 -5.35 -9.22 -8.35
C PHE A 250 -5.91 -10.63 -8.46
N LEU A 251 -5.20 -11.46 -9.21
CA LEU A 251 -5.44 -12.91 -9.31
C LEU A 251 -4.19 -13.62 -8.78
N GLU A 252 -4.36 -14.48 -7.81
CA GLU A 252 -3.31 -15.39 -7.38
C GLU A 252 -3.17 -16.52 -8.41
N CYS A 253 -1.94 -16.79 -8.82
CA CYS A 253 -1.61 -17.76 -9.87
C CYS A 253 -0.70 -18.84 -9.29
N ARG A 254 -0.83 -20.07 -9.79
CA ARG A 254 -0.01 -21.21 -9.36
C ARG A 254 1.47 -21.06 -9.70
N SER A 255 1.78 -20.22 -10.69
CA SER A 255 3.15 -19.98 -11.17
C SER A 255 3.28 -18.67 -11.93
N GLU A 256 4.53 -18.20 -12.07
CA GLU A 256 4.86 -17.07 -12.95
C GLU A 256 4.40 -17.30 -14.39
N SER A 257 4.58 -18.51 -14.91
CA SER A 257 4.19 -18.87 -16.28
C SER A 257 2.69 -18.72 -16.52
N GLU A 258 1.86 -19.13 -15.56
CA GLU A 258 0.41 -18.92 -15.62
C GLU A 258 0.06 -17.44 -15.59
N ALA A 259 0.61 -16.68 -14.64
CA ALA A 259 0.37 -15.24 -14.53
C ALA A 259 0.76 -14.49 -15.82
N ARG A 260 1.93 -14.83 -16.41
CA ARG A 260 2.39 -14.25 -17.67
C ARG A 260 1.53 -14.67 -18.87
N SER A 261 0.98 -15.89 -18.86
CA SER A 261 0.07 -16.34 -19.93
C SER A 261 -1.20 -15.51 -19.93
N ILE A 262 -1.83 -15.34 -18.77
CA ILE A 262 -3.05 -14.53 -18.62
C ILE A 262 -2.76 -13.05 -18.90
N ALA A 263 -1.60 -12.53 -18.49
CA ALA A 263 -1.19 -11.15 -18.73
C ALA A 263 -1.17 -10.77 -20.23
N LYS A 264 -0.89 -11.71 -21.13
CA LYS A 264 -0.93 -11.46 -22.60
C LYS A 264 -2.33 -11.17 -23.12
N GLU A 265 -3.35 -11.58 -22.40
CA GLU A 265 -4.75 -11.40 -22.77
C GLU A 265 -5.37 -10.13 -22.15
N VAL A 266 -4.62 -9.42 -21.27
CA VAL A 266 -5.08 -8.16 -20.66
C VAL A 266 -5.24 -7.10 -21.76
N PRO A 267 -6.42 -6.47 -21.87
CA PRO A 267 -6.64 -5.38 -22.82
C PRO A 267 -5.59 -4.25 -22.68
N PRO A 268 -5.02 -3.73 -23.79
CA PRO A 268 -3.94 -2.73 -23.76
C PRO A 268 -4.29 -1.42 -23.03
N LYS A 269 -5.57 -1.11 -22.90
CA LYS A 269 -6.06 0.06 -22.16
C LYS A 269 -5.88 -0.02 -20.65
N TRP A 270 -5.69 -1.23 -20.11
CA TRP A 270 -5.48 -1.47 -18.69
C TRP A 270 -4.00 -1.59 -18.36
N TRP A 271 -3.60 -1.05 -17.24
CA TRP A 271 -2.29 -1.32 -16.67
C TRP A 271 -2.28 -2.73 -16.06
N HIS A 272 -1.20 -3.46 -16.23
CA HIS A 272 -1.02 -4.75 -15.57
C HIS A 272 0.43 -5.01 -15.19
N CYS A 273 0.62 -5.88 -14.22
CA CYS A 273 1.92 -6.33 -13.76
C CYS A 273 1.83 -7.76 -13.24
N VAL A 274 2.79 -8.59 -13.61
CA VAL A 274 3.03 -9.90 -12.96
C VAL A 274 4.08 -9.68 -11.89
N THR A 275 3.78 -10.07 -10.67
CA THR A 275 4.66 -9.86 -9.51
C THR A 275 4.59 -11.05 -8.56
N LYS A 276 5.62 -11.21 -7.73
CA LYS A 276 5.67 -12.19 -6.65
C LYS A 276 5.41 -11.50 -5.31
N SER A 277 4.96 -12.26 -4.31
CA SER A 277 5.02 -11.81 -2.92
C SER A 277 6.48 -11.62 -2.50
N MET A 278 6.74 -10.63 -1.65
CA MET A 278 8.05 -10.50 -1.01
C MET A 278 8.17 -11.58 0.06
N GLY A 279 9.21 -12.41 -0.04
CA GLY A 279 9.62 -13.29 1.04
C GLY A 279 10.08 -12.51 2.28
N LYS A 280 10.43 -13.24 3.36
CA LYS A 280 11.12 -12.63 4.52
C LYS A 280 12.41 -11.98 4.04
N SER A 281 12.60 -10.70 4.36
CA SER A 281 13.86 -9.99 4.23
C SER A 281 14.79 -10.34 5.39
#